data_c93e8132af9a8e9d277ef84701a15864
#
_entry.id   c93e8132af9a8e9d277ef84701a15864
#
_cell.length_a   1.000
_cell.length_b   1.000
_cell.length_c   1.000
_cell.angle_alpha   90.00
_cell.angle_beta   90.00
_cell.angle_gamma   90.00
#
_symmetry.space_group_name_H-M   'P 1'
#
loop_
_entity.id
_entity.type
_entity.pdbx_description
1 polymer ?
#
loop_
_entity_poly.entity_id
_entity_poly.type
_entity_poly.pdbx_seq_one_letter_code
_entity_poly.pdbx_strand_id
1 'polypeptide(L)'
;MKEIKFRNLTKDEVEVRVGGGGSLLLYKTARVDAYVLDETVKQANWQKRFYQVKNTMICSVGININYDDPTKEPVWVWKDDAGDDDYTMEKVKAEASDSFKRAAFAWGIGRSLYNAPKMRLPENLKARANDKSNPLYLDVSELEYDSNNNISKITITTDWGKTIVYHWEKGSYGNSAKPRTTTPKEDVLASATKDIGDSFVVEDEKISKETKEKVNAIIGKFSSDRYANFKVYMKQNFGVESIGELTEKQGLQLLKALGGK
;
A
#
# COMPACT_ATOMS: atom_id res chain seq x y z
N MET A 1 4.78 24.37 22.34
CA MET A 1 5.34 23.10 21.87
C MET A 1 5.80 23.34 20.44
N LYS A 2 7.06 22.98 20.12
CA LYS A 2 7.58 23.16 18.76
C LYS A 2 6.95 22.11 17.83
N GLU A 3 6.51 22.55 16.67
CA GLU A 3 5.96 21.63 15.66
C GLU A 3 7.10 20.80 15.05
N ILE A 4 6.94 19.48 14.99
CA ILE A 4 7.88 18.60 14.27
C ILE A 4 7.50 18.65 12.79
N LYS A 5 8.41 19.17 11.96
CA LYS A 5 8.24 19.24 10.51
C LYS A 5 9.19 18.30 9.81
N PHE A 6 8.63 17.38 9.07
CA PHE A 6 9.38 16.49 8.19
C PHE A 6 9.51 17.14 6.80
N ARG A 7 10.66 16.96 6.18
CA ARG A 7 10.87 17.41 4.79
C ARG A 7 10.01 16.61 3.79
N ASN A 8 9.81 17.20 2.65
CA ASN A 8 9.28 16.47 1.51
C ASN A 8 10.27 15.41 1.03
N LEU A 9 9.77 14.35 0.40
CA LEU A 9 10.58 13.30 -0.19
C LEU A 9 11.23 13.80 -1.48
N THR A 10 12.44 13.36 -1.73
CA THR A 10 13.13 13.60 -3.00
C THR A 10 12.62 12.62 -4.08
N LYS A 11 12.89 12.91 -5.35
CA LYS A 11 12.51 12.02 -6.47
C LYS A 11 13.09 10.61 -6.32
N ASP A 12 14.29 10.49 -5.75
CA ASP A 12 15.00 9.22 -5.57
C ASP A 12 14.46 8.40 -4.38
N GLU A 13 13.60 8.98 -3.56
CA GLU A 13 12.92 8.34 -2.42
C GLU A 13 11.49 7.90 -2.74
N VAL A 14 11.02 8.23 -3.95
CA VAL A 14 9.67 7.90 -4.40
C VAL A 14 9.73 6.86 -5.52
N GLU A 15 9.07 5.75 -5.30
CA GLU A 15 8.95 4.67 -6.26
C GLU A 15 7.57 4.71 -6.93
N VAL A 16 7.47 4.14 -8.13
CA VAL A 16 6.23 4.06 -8.91
C VAL A 16 5.88 2.60 -9.18
N ARG A 17 4.63 2.23 -8.98
CA ARG A 17 4.11 0.93 -9.41
C ARG A 17 2.86 1.10 -10.26
N VAL A 18 2.60 0.14 -11.13
CA VAL A 18 1.35 0.04 -11.86
C VAL A 18 0.34 -0.71 -11.00
N GLY A 19 -0.75 -0.04 -10.67
CA GLY A 19 -1.88 -0.61 -9.96
C GLY A 19 -3.01 -1.04 -10.90
N GLY A 20 -4.13 -1.42 -10.32
CA GLY A 20 -5.31 -1.84 -11.08
C GLY A 20 -5.75 -0.82 -12.13
N GLY A 21 -6.16 -1.31 -13.31
CA GLY A 21 -6.62 -0.47 -14.43
C GLY A 21 -5.53 0.44 -15.03
N GLY A 22 -4.24 0.15 -14.78
CA GLY A 22 -3.13 0.96 -15.27
C GLY A 22 -2.93 2.27 -14.50
N SER A 23 -3.39 2.36 -13.27
CA SER A 23 -3.10 3.50 -12.39
C SER A 23 -1.63 3.51 -12.00
N LEU A 24 -0.97 4.68 -12.07
CA LEU A 24 0.37 4.86 -11.55
C LEU A 24 0.28 5.30 -10.09
N LEU A 25 0.84 4.51 -9.20
CA LEU A 25 0.80 4.73 -7.76
C LEU A 25 2.19 5.08 -7.25
N LEU A 26 2.29 6.20 -6.54
CA LEU A 26 3.52 6.61 -5.86
C LEU A 26 3.58 5.95 -4.48
N TYR A 27 4.75 5.49 -4.11
CA TYR A 27 4.98 4.95 -2.78
C TYR A 27 6.42 5.21 -2.31
N LYS A 28 6.68 4.97 -1.05
CA LYS A 28 7.99 5.07 -0.42
C LYS A 28 8.32 3.76 0.28
N THR A 29 9.59 3.48 0.47
CA THR A 29 10.01 2.33 1.26
C THR A 29 10.03 2.65 2.76
N ALA A 30 9.93 1.63 3.60
CA ALA A 30 10.10 1.76 5.05
C ALA A 30 11.49 2.30 5.46
N ARG A 31 12.50 2.14 4.60
CA ARG A 31 13.85 2.69 4.82
C ARG A 31 13.85 4.20 4.69
N VAL A 32 13.13 4.74 3.73
CA VAL A 32 12.96 6.20 3.56
C VAL A 32 12.35 6.80 4.82
N ASP A 33 11.31 6.17 5.39
CA ASP A 33 10.71 6.63 6.64
C ASP A 33 11.71 6.69 7.79
N ALA A 34 12.52 5.65 7.94
CA ALA A 34 13.56 5.61 8.97
C ALA A 34 14.60 6.72 8.78
N TYR A 35 15.08 6.94 7.55
CA TYR A 35 16.02 8.02 7.24
C TYR A 35 15.45 9.40 7.54
N VAL A 36 14.21 9.66 7.16
CA VAL A 36 13.54 10.95 7.42
C VAL A 36 13.35 11.18 8.93
N LEU A 37 13.05 10.12 9.70
CA LEU A 37 13.01 10.19 11.16
C LEU A 37 14.39 10.48 11.75
N ASP A 38 15.43 9.76 11.30
CA ASP A 38 16.82 9.96 11.75
C ASP A 38 17.33 11.38 11.48
N GLU A 39 17.03 11.93 10.31
CA GLU A 39 17.39 13.29 9.94
C GLU A 39 16.70 14.32 10.83
N THR A 40 15.39 14.12 11.08
CA THR A 40 14.55 15.13 11.73
C THR A 40 14.74 15.15 13.23
N VAL A 41 14.64 13.97 13.87
CA VAL A 41 14.62 13.88 15.34
C VAL A 41 15.82 13.14 15.93
N LYS A 42 16.73 12.63 15.11
CA LYS A 42 17.88 11.80 15.44
C LYS A 42 17.48 10.38 15.91
N GLN A 43 18.37 9.42 15.68
CA GLN A 43 18.09 7.99 15.91
C GLN A 43 17.64 7.66 17.33
N ALA A 44 18.17 8.35 18.34
CA ALA A 44 17.83 8.08 19.73
C ALA A 44 16.45 8.60 20.18
N ASN A 45 15.82 9.46 19.36
CA ASN A 45 14.60 10.15 19.71
C ASN A 45 13.35 9.62 18.98
N TRP A 46 13.47 8.49 18.32
CA TRP A 46 12.30 7.80 17.81
C TRP A 46 12.43 6.30 18.04
N GLN A 47 11.29 5.63 18.14
CA GLN A 47 11.17 4.20 18.38
C GLN A 47 10.00 3.65 17.58
N LYS A 48 10.03 2.36 17.28
CA LYS A 48 8.87 1.64 16.74
C LYS A 48 8.59 0.39 17.54
N ARG A 49 7.32 0.06 17.68
CA ARG A 49 6.84 -1.15 18.32
C ARG A 49 5.83 -1.81 17.41
N PHE A 50 5.78 -3.12 17.46
CA PHE A 50 4.77 -3.91 16.77
C PHE A 50 3.95 -4.68 17.77
N TYR A 51 2.65 -4.71 17.57
CA TYR A 51 1.73 -5.53 18.33
C TYR A 51 0.61 -5.99 17.43
N GLN A 52 -0.14 -6.99 17.86
CA GLN A 52 -1.20 -7.58 17.07
C GLN A 52 -2.56 -7.24 17.68
N VAL A 53 -3.49 -6.79 16.83
CA VAL A 53 -4.90 -6.61 17.18
C VAL A 53 -5.71 -7.53 16.27
N LYS A 54 -6.36 -8.54 16.86
CA LYS A 54 -6.96 -9.67 16.14
C LYS A 54 -5.86 -10.34 15.28
N ASN A 55 -6.02 -10.33 13.96
CA ASN A 55 -5.06 -10.93 13.02
C ASN A 55 -4.23 -9.88 12.26
N THR A 56 -4.30 -8.61 12.65
CA THR A 56 -3.63 -7.50 11.95
C THR A 56 -2.47 -6.98 12.79
N MET A 57 -1.33 -6.80 12.16
CA MET A 57 -0.16 -6.19 12.77
C MET A 57 -0.30 -4.67 12.77
N ILE A 58 -0.13 -4.09 13.94
CA ILE A 58 -0.09 -2.64 14.16
C ILE A 58 1.35 -2.23 14.42
N CYS A 59 1.79 -1.17 13.75
CA CYS A 59 3.02 -0.47 14.10
C CYS A 59 2.69 0.79 14.87
N SER A 60 3.38 0.98 15.98
CA SER A 60 3.36 2.21 16.77
C SER A 60 4.71 2.90 16.62
N VAL A 61 4.72 4.14 16.11
CA VAL A 61 5.92 4.98 16.02
C VAL A 61 5.86 6.06 17.06
N GLY A 62 6.81 6.03 17.99
CA GLY A 62 6.98 6.99 19.06
C GLY A 62 8.08 8.00 18.75
N ILE A 63 7.85 9.25 19.04
CA ILE A 63 8.85 10.32 18.95
C ILE A 63 8.92 11.06 20.29
N ASN A 64 10.14 11.28 20.78
CA ASN A 64 10.40 12.19 21.87
C ASN A 64 10.22 13.64 21.39
N ILE A 65 9.17 14.31 21.81
CA ILE A 65 8.86 15.68 21.37
C ILE A 65 9.80 16.74 21.97
N ASN A 66 10.62 16.39 22.95
CA ASN A 66 11.68 17.24 23.52
C ASN A 66 13.07 16.93 22.92
N TYR A 67 13.12 16.30 21.73
CA TYR A 67 14.35 15.81 21.10
C TYR A 67 15.44 16.87 20.86
N ASP A 68 15.09 18.14 20.80
CA ASP A 68 15.99 19.27 20.57
C ASP A 68 16.41 20.02 21.85
N ASP A 69 15.94 19.57 23.01
CA ASP A 69 16.27 20.19 24.31
C ASP A 69 16.73 19.12 25.32
N PRO A 70 18.04 18.89 25.44
CA PRO A 70 18.60 17.87 26.32
C PRO A 70 18.40 18.15 27.83
N THR A 71 17.93 19.35 28.18
CA THR A 71 17.62 19.71 29.58
C THR A 71 16.25 19.25 30.03
N LYS A 72 15.40 18.86 29.10
CA LYS A 72 14.04 18.38 29.37
C LYS A 72 13.98 16.87 29.41
N GLU A 73 13.15 16.36 30.31
CA GLU A 73 12.83 14.95 30.32
C GLU A 73 12.17 14.52 29.00
N PRO A 74 12.48 13.32 28.49
CA PRO A 74 11.89 12.80 27.29
C PRO A 74 10.36 12.65 27.43
N VAL A 75 9.61 13.22 26.49
CA VAL A 75 8.15 13.06 26.38
C VAL A 75 7.85 12.35 25.08
N TRP A 76 7.37 11.12 25.18
CA TRP A 76 7.09 10.25 24.05
C TRP A 76 5.64 10.38 23.61
N VAL A 77 5.42 10.75 22.37
CA VAL A 77 4.12 10.74 21.69
C VAL A 77 4.12 9.59 20.68
N TRP A 78 3.05 8.83 20.64
CA TRP A 78 2.93 7.64 19.81
C TRP A 78 1.80 7.81 18.79
N LYS A 79 2.01 7.33 17.58
CA LYS A 79 1.00 7.22 16.52
C LYS A 79 1.06 5.84 15.90
N ASP A 80 -0.10 5.25 15.74
CA ASP A 80 -0.27 3.86 15.36
C ASP A 80 -0.97 3.76 14.00
N ASP A 81 -0.66 2.72 13.26
CA ASP A 81 -1.44 2.35 12.07
C ASP A 81 -1.27 0.85 11.75
N ALA A 82 -2.25 0.30 11.04
CA ALA A 82 -2.32 -1.09 10.65
C ALA A 82 -1.60 -1.35 9.33
N GLY A 83 -1.00 -2.53 9.18
CA GLY A 83 -0.52 -3.04 7.90
C GLY A 83 -1.63 -3.76 7.13
N ASP A 84 -1.46 -3.89 5.82
CA ASP A 84 -2.30 -4.72 4.98
C ASP A 84 -1.87 -6.18 5.09
N ASP A 85 -2.83 -7.11 5.14
CA ASP A 85 -2.58 -8.56 5.27
C ASP A 85 -2.65 -9.31 3.93
N ASP A 86 -2.87 -8.62 2.82
CA ASP A 86 -3.05 -9.20 1.48
C ASP A 86 -1.75 -9.80 0.85
N TYR A 87 -0.65 -9.85 1.60
CA TYR A 87 0.62 -10.37 1.10
C TYR A 87 0.68 -11.90 1.16
N THR A 88 0.98 -12.53 0.03
CA THR A 88 1.07 -14.00 -0.08
C THR A 88 2.46 -14.56 0.21
N MET A 89 3.52 -13.76 0.05
CA MET A 89 4.91 -14.15 0.30
C MET A 89 5.55 -13.20 1.33
N GLU A 90 6.35 -13.76 2.25
CA GLU A 90 6.97 -13.01 3.36
C GLU A 90 5.95 -12.12 4.13
N LYS A 91 4.75 -12.64 4.33
CA LYS A 91 3.60 -11.93 4.87
C LYS A 91 3.94 -11.05 6.07
N VAL A 92 4.56 -11.60 7.09
CA VAL A 92 4.90 -10.89 8.35
C VAL A 92 5.81 -9.69 8.10
N LYS A 93 6.82 -9.85 7.23
CA LYS A 93 7.75 -8.77 6.88
C LYS A 93 7.09 -7.67 6.06
N ALA A 94 6.22 -8.05 5.13
CA ALA A 94 5.48 -7.12 4.29
C ALA A 94 4.49 -6.31 5.13
N GLU A 95 3.70 -6.97 5.98
CA GLU A 95 2.75 -6.36 6.92
C GLU A 95 3.46 -5.42 7.91
N ALA A 96 4.61 -5.84 8.48
CA ALA A 96 5.42 -4.99 9.36
C ALA A 96 5.95 -3.75 8.64
N SER A 97 6.42 -3.89 7.40
CA SER A 97 6.89 -2.76 6.59
C SER A 97 5.75 -1.82 6.22
N ASP A 98 4.57 -2.36 5.93
CA ASP A 98 3.42 -1.55 5.56
C ASP A 98 2.85 -0.80 6.76
N SER A 99 2.62 -1.46 7.89
CA SER A 99 2.17 -0.81 9.12
C SER A 99 3.13 0.30 9.57
N PHE A 100 4.46 0.12 9.43
CA PHE A 100 5.43 1.17 9.74
C PHE A 100 5.32 2.36 8.80
N LYS A 101 5.22 2.16 7.48
CA LYS A 101 5.01 3.25 6.50
C LYS A 101 3.76 4.06 6.80
N ARG A 102 2.68 3.39 7.21
CA ARG A 102 1.40 4.03 7.57
C ARG A 102 1.50 4.80 8.89
N ALA A 103 2.14 4.25 9.91
CA ALA A 103 2.40 4.97 11.16
C ALA A 103 3.30 6.20 10.95
N ALA A 104 4.30 6.10 10.06
CA ALA A 104 5.12 7.25 9.65
C ALA A 104 4.32 8.30 8.87
N PHE A 105 3.36 7.89 8.03
CA PHE A 105 2.41 8.79 7.40
C PHE A 105 1.54 9.54 8.42
N ALA A 106 1.11 8.88 9.51
CA ALA A 106 0.38 9.54 10.59
C ALA A 106 1.20 10.65 11.24
N TRP A 107 2.54 10.55 11.25
CA TRP A 107 3.46 11.60 11.67
C TRP A 107 3.64 12.72 10.63
N GLY A 108 3.31 12.49 9.38
CA GLY A 108 3.40 13.47 8.29
C GLY A 108 4.39 13.11 7.17
N ILE A 109 5.14 12.03 7.31
CA ILE A 109 6.16 11.63 6.34
C ILE A 109 5.49 11.09 5.07
N GLY A 110 5.76 11.72 3.93
CA GLY A 110 5.28 11.31 2.62
C GLY A 110 3.79 11.57 2.36
N ARG A 111 3.13 12.42 3.15
CA ARG A 111 1.70 12.79 2.94
C ARG A 111 1.42 13.36 1.56
N SER A 112 2.36 14.07 0.98
CA SER A 112 2.25 14.64 -0.37
C SER A 112 1.97 13.59 -1.46
N LEU A 113 2.41 12.35 -1.27
CA LEU A 113 2.17 11.27 -2.25
C LEU A 113 0.68 10.93 -2.39
N TYR A 114 -0.11 11.10 -1.33
CA TYR A 114 -1.57 10.85 -1.36
C TYR A 114 -2.34 11.99 -2.03
N ASN A 115 -1.73 13.17 -2.15
CA ASN A 115 -2.29 14.31 -2.86
C ASN A 115 -1.80 14.41 -4.32
N ALA A 116 -1.09 13.40 -4.80
CA ALA A 116 -0.62 13.32 -6.18
C ALA A 116 -1.79 13.36 -7.17
N PRO A 117 -1.59 13.91 -8.37
CA PRO A 117 -2.61 13.87 -9.42
C PRO A 117 -2.92 12.40 -9.78
N LYS A 118 -4.16 12.16 -10.25
CA LYS A 118 -4.52 10.84 -10.77
C LYS A 118 -3.74 10.56 -12.05
N MET A 119 -2.83 9.63 -11.99
CA MET A 119 -1.93 9.26 -13.08
C MET A 119 -2.32 7.93 -13.69
N ARG A 120 -2.20 7.81 -15.01
CA ARG A 120 -2.47 6.57 -15.72
C ARG A 120 -1.36 6.23 -16.70
N LEU A 121 -1.05 4.96 -16.77
CA LEU A 121 -0.13 4.40 -17.75
C LEU A 121 -0.72 4.58 -19.15
N PRO A 122 0.05 5.09 -20.14
CA PRO A 122 -0.37 5.13 -21.54
C PRO A 122 -0.79 3.76 -22.07
N GLU A 123 -1.77 3.74 -22.97
CA GLU A 123 -2.38 2.50 -23.47
C GLU A 123 -1.35 1.56 -24.13
N ASN A 124 -0.42 2.13 -24.89
CA ASN A 124 0.65 1.39 -25.56
C ASN A 124 1.65 0.72 -24.61
N LEU A 125 1.67 1.09 -23.32
CA LEU A 125 2.54 0.49 -22.31
C LEU A 125 1.81 -0.50 -21.40
N LYS A 126 0.49 -0.58 -21.44
CA LYS A 126 -0.30 -1.46 -20.58
C LYS A 126 0.01 -2.95 -20.76
N ALA A 127 0.25 -3.38 -21.98
CA ALA A 127 0.64 -4.76 -22.27
C ALA A 127 1.97 -5.09 -21.60
N ARG A 128 2.94 -4.17 -21.63
CA ARG A 128 4.26 -4.30 -21.04
C ARG A 128 4.22 -4.33 -19.49
N ALA A 129 3.26 -3.69 -18.87
CA ALA A 129 3.13 -3.68 -17.40
C ALA A 129 2.95 -5.06 -16.77
N ASN A 130 2.45 -6.05 -17.54
CA ASN A 130 2.23 -7.43 -17.12
C ASN A 130 3.23 -8.41 -17.75
N ASP A 131 4.16 -7.94 -18.58
CA ASP A 131 5.13 -8.75 -19.30
C ASP A 131 6.37 -8.99 -18.43
N LYS A 132 6.51 -10.22 -17.93
CA LYS A 132 7.67 -10.63 -17.13
C LYS A 132 8.95 -10.76 -17.96
N SER A 133 8.85 -10.91 -19.27
CA SER A 133 10.01 -11.03 -20.19
C SER A 133 10.59 -9.67 -20.56
N ASN A 134 9.78 -8.60 -20.50
CA ASN A 134 10.17 -7.23 -20.75
C ASN A 134 9.55 -6.29 -19.70
N PRO A 135 10.02 -6.37 -18.44
CA PRO A 135 9.40 -5.66 -17.33
C PRO A 135 9.46 -4.15 -17.52
N LEU A 136 8.37 -3.49 -17.15
CA LEU A 136 8.27 -2.04 -17.18
C LEU A 136 8.85 -1.47 -15.87
N TYR A 137 10.07 -0.95 -15.94
CA TYR A 137 10.68 -0.19 -14.84
C TYR A 137 10.28 1.28 -14.96
N LEU A 138 9.73 1.82 -13.88
CA LEU A 138 9.26 3.20 -13.82
C LEU A 138 10.07 3.96 -12.78
N ASP A 139 10.57 5.14 -13.15
CA ASP A 139 11.34 6.02 -12.29
C ASP A 139 10.71 7.41 -12.24
N VAL A 140 10.82 8.08 -11.10
CA VAL A 140 10.48 9.50 -10.97
C VAL A 140 11.70 10.32 -11.38
N SER A 141 11.66 10.96 -12.56
CA SER A 141 12.77 11.78 -13.06
C SER A 141 12.71 13.23 -12.53
N GLU A 142 11.51 13.75 -12.26
CA GLU A 142 11.29 15.08 -11.68
C GLU A 142 10.21 15.01 -10.62
N LEU A 143 10.40 15.75 -9.52
CA LEU A 143 9.43 15.88 -8.44
C LEU A 143 9.62 17.22 -7.73
N GLU A 144 8.61 18.08 -7.78
CA GLU A 144 8.60 19.37 -7.13
C GLU A 144 7.35 19.56 -6.28
N TYR A 145 7.46 20.45 -5.30
CA TYR A 145 6.40 20.72 -4.34
C TYR A 145 6.08 22.21 -4.29
N ASP A 146 4.82 22.54 -4.05
CA ASP A 146 4.38 23.91 -3.81
C ASP A 146 4.60 24.33 -2.32
N SER A 147 4.29 25.59 -2.01
CA SER A 147 4.41 26.14 -0.66
C SER A 147 3.54 25.43 0.39
N ASN A 148 2.55 24.64 -0.04
CA ASN A 148 1.69 23.86 0.84
C ASN A 148 2.13 22.38 0.93
N ASN A 149 3.33 22.06 0.44
CA ASN A 149 3.89 20.72 0.37
C ASN A 149 3.08 19.73 -0.49
N ASN A 150 2.25 20.22 -1.42
CA ASN A 150 1.64 19.35 -2.42
C ASN A 150 2.56 19.22 -3.63
N ILE A 151 2.51 18.07 -4.29
CA ILE A 151 3.24 17.89 -5.55
C ILE A 151 2.76 18.96 -6.54
N SER A 152 3.69 19.74 -7.08
CA SER A 152 3.44 20.78 -8.10
C SER A 152 3.94 20.38 -9.49
N LYS A 153 4.91 19.47 -9.56
CA LYS A 153 5.40 18.89 -10.80
C LYS A 153 5.84 17.46 -10.58
N ILE A 154 5.53 16.59 -11.51
CA ILE A 154 6.02 15.22 -11.53
C ILE A 154 6.21 14.72 -12.96
N THR A 155 7.35 14.09 -13.20
CA THR A 155 7.64 13.37 -14.44
C THR A 155 8.03 11.94 -14.12
N ILE A 156 7.33 10.99 -14.73
CA ILE A 156 7.61 9.56 -14.62
C ILE A 156 8.16 9.09 -15.96
N THR A 157 9.25 8.36 -15.90
CA THR A 157 9.95 7.83 -17.09
C THR A 157 10.10 6.32 -17.02
N THR A 158 10.40 5.71 -18.16
CA THR A 158 10.84 4.32 -18.28
C THR A 158 12.08 4.24 -19.16
N ASP A 159 12.61 3.04 -19.31
CA ASP A 159 13.76 2.77 -20.17
C ASP A 159 14.98 3.65 -19.82
N TRP A 160 15.27 3.74 -18.51
CA TRP A 160 16.39 4.52 -17.96
C TRP A 160 16.30 6.01 -18.28
N GLY A 161 15.10 6.57 -18.14
CA GLY A 161 14.85 7.99 -18.39
C GLY A 161 14.61 8.39 -19.84
N LYS A 162 14.71 7.43 -20.79
CA LYS A 162 14.61 7.74 -22.22
C LYS A 162 13.19 8.02 -22.70
N THR A 163 12.19 7.44 -22.03
CA THR A 163 10.79 7.54 -22.44
C THR A 163 9.96 8.16 -21.33
N ILE A 164 9.32 9.29 -21.60
CA ILE A 164 8.36 9.90 -20.68
C ILE A 164 7.06 9.09 -20.72
N VAL A 165 6.65 8.58 -19.58
CA VAL A 165 5.42 7.82 -19.37
C VAL A 165 4.28 8.75 -18.93
N TYR A 166 4.61 9.68 -18.06
CA TYR A 166 3.66 10.65 -17.53
C TYR A 166 4.39 11.94 -17.15
N HIS A 167 3.75 13.06 -17.48
CA HIS A 167 4.22 14.39 -17.05
C HIS A 167 3.02 15.21 -16.60
N TRP A 168 3.18 15.89 -15.47
CA TRP A 168 2.19 16.83 -14.98
C TRP A 168 2.87 17.97 -14.21
N GLU A 169 2.36 19.17 -14.45
CA GLU A 169 2.78 20.40 -13.76
C GLU A 169 1.54 21.21 -13.43
N LYS A 170 1.47 21.72 -12.20
CA LYS A 170 0.35 22.53 -11.69
C LYS A 170 0.24 23.83 -12.50
N GLY A 171 -0.94 24.04 -13.11
CA GLY A 171 -1.19 25.23 -13.93
C GLY A 171 -0.87 25.08 -15.42
N SER A 172 -0.26 23.97 -15.85
CA SER A 172 -0.12 23.69 -17.29
C SER A 172 -1.44 23.16 -17.86
N TYR A 173 -1.99 23.89 -18.83
CA TYR A 173 -3.15 23.46 -19.62
C TYR A 173 -2.69 22.48 -20.70
N GLY A 174 -3.03 21.20 -20.57
CA GLY A 174 -2.83 20.23 -21.65
C GLY A 174 -2.66 18.79 -21.13
N ASN A 175 -3.70 17.98 -21.24
CA ASN A 175 -3.73 16.53 -20.95
C ASN A 175 -3.54 16.08 -19.50
N SER A 176 -4.28 16.64 -18.57
CA SER A 176 -4.30 16.11 -17.21
C SER A 176 -5.67 16.31 -16.56
N ALA A 177 -6.05 15.33 -15.77
CA ALA A 177 -7.21 15.43 -14.91
C ALA A 177 -7.14 16.70 -14.05
N LYS A 178 -8.25 17.45 -13.97
CA LYS A 178 -8.36 18.66 -13.16
C LYS A 178 -7.82 18.43 -11.75
N PRO A 179 -7.00 19.34 -11.19
CA PRO A 179 -6.64 19.30 -9.78
C PRO A 179 -7.91 19.35 -8.93
N ARG A 180 -8.04 18.46 -7.97
CA ARG A 180 -9.02 18.66 -6.91
C ARG A 180 -8.54 19.85 -6.08
N THR A 181 -9.21 20.98 -6.20
CA THR A 181 -9.17 22.03 -5.18
C THR A 181 -9.85 21.48 -3.93
N THR A 182 -9.07 20.97 -3.00
CA THR A 182 -9.56 20.64 -1.66
C THR A 182 -9.41 21.88 -0.79
N THR A 183 -10.50 22.64 -0.63
CA THR A 183 -10.76 23.29 0.66
C THR A 183 -10.78 22.19 1.73
N PRO A 184 -10.20 22.42 2.92
CA PRO A 184 -10.24 21.41 3.98
C PRO A 184 -11.69 21.24 4.44
N LYS A 185 -12.34 20.24 3.92
CA LYS A 185 -13.59 19.70 4.43
C LYS A 185 -13.31 18.30 4.95
N GLU A 186 -14.01 17.95 5.99
CA GLU A 186 -14.02 16.66 6.70
C GLU A 186 -14.09 15.40 5.81
N ASP A 187 -14.26 15.57 4.51
CA ASP A 187 -14.39 14.51 3.50
C ASP A 187 -13.07 13.76 3.15
N VAL A 188 -11.89 14.24 3.58
CA VAL A 188 -10.63 13.54 3.32
C VAL A 188 -10.52 12.27 4.18
N LEU A 189 -11.12 12.30 5.36
CA LEU A 189 -11.22 11.10 6.20
C LEU A 189 -12.21 10.10 5.60
N ALA A 190 -13.31 10.60 5.03
CA ALA A 190 -14.33 9.76 4.41
C ALA A 190 -13.90 9.14 3.06
N SER A 191 -13.02 9.80 2.28
CA SER A 191 -12.51 9.21 1.03
C SER A 191 -11.37 8.21 1.28
N ALA A 192 -10.52 8.45 2.28
CA ALA A 192 -9.53 7.47 2.72
C ALA A 192 -10.19 6.26 3.38
N THR A 193 -11.31 6.47 4.11
CA THR A 193 -12.11 5.39 4.68
C THR A 193 -13.01 4.70 3.66
N LYS A 194 -13.38 5.33 2.52
CA LYS A 194 -14.12 4.64 1.46
C LYS A 194 -13.25 3.63 0.71
N ASP A 195 -11.98 3.95 0.43
CA ASP A 195 -11.05 2.98 -0.13
C ASP A 195 -10.62 1.89 0.89
N ILE A 196 -10.78 2.18 2.21
CA ILE A 196 -10.60 1.22 3.29
C ILE A 196 -11.94 0.54 3.65
N GLY A 197 -13.06 1.23 3.48
CA GLY A 197 -14.40 0.79 3.86
C GLY A 197 -14.98 -0.31 2.96
N ASP A 198 -14.61 -0.34 1.68
CA ASP A 198 -15.00 -1.45 0.79
C ASP A 198 -14.21 -2.76 1.07
N SER A 199 -13.19 -2.70 1.93
CA SER A 199 -12.54 -3.90 2.47
C SER A 199 -13.14 -4.38 3.81
N PHE A 200 -14.01 -3.59 4.45
CA PHE A 200 -14.47 -3.87 5.82
C PHE A 200 -15.97 -4.12 6.00
N VAL A 201 -16.76 -3.95 4.96
CA VAL A 201 -18.17 -4.38 4.95
C VAL A 201 -18.49 -4.97 3.58
N VAL A 202 -17.93 -6.14 3.31
CA VAL A 202 -18.64 -7.12 2.50
C VAL A 202 -19.19 -8.12 3.51
N GLU A 203 -20.49 -8.14 3.72
CA GLU A 203 -21.16 -9.35 4.14
C GLU A 203 -20.52 -10.47 3.32
N ASP A 204 -19.97 -11.47 4.02
CA ASP A 204 -19.31 -12.63 3.43
C ASP A 204 -20.32 -13.35 2.53
N GLU A 205 -20.45 -12.93 1.27
CA GLU A 205 -21.23 -13.68 0.31
C GLU A 205 -20.64 -15.08 0.22
N LYS A 206 -21.46 -16.07 0.47
CA LYS A 206 -21.07 -17.46 0.34
C LYS A 206 -20.54 -17.72 -1.07
N ILE A 207 -19.57 -18.61 -1.15
CA ILE A 207 -18.96 -19.03 -2.42
C ILE A 207 -20.01 -19.22 -3.52
N SER A 208 -19.80 -18.58 -4.66
CA SER A 208 -20.70 -18.68 -5.81
C SER A 208 -20.74 -20.13 -6.35
N LYS A 209 -21.84 -20.46 -6.99
CA LYS A 209 -22.00 -21.78 -7.64
C LYS A 209 -20.90 -22.03 -8.67
N GLU A 210 -20.53 -21.00 -9.43
CA GLU A 210 -19.48 -21.06 -10.46
C GLU A 210 -18.10 -21.37 -9.85
N THR A 211 -17.70 -20.61 -8.83
CA THR A 211 -16.40 -20.81 -8.16
C THR A 211 -16.33 -22.18 -7.50
N LYS A 212 -17.43 -22.62 -6.85
CA LYS A 212 -17.54 -23.93 -6.24
C LYS A 212 -17.41 -25.08 -7.26
N GLU A 213 -18.03 -24.95 -8.43
CA GLU A 213 -17.92 -25.94 -9.51
C GLU A 213 -16.50 -26.06 -10.04
N LYS A 214 -15.81 -24.93 -10.24
CA LYS A 214 -14.40 -24.89 -10.67
C LYS A 214 -13.48 -25.57 -9.66
N VAL A 215 -13.65 -25.30 -8.36
CA VAL A 215 -12.87 -25.94 -7.30
C VAL A 215 -13.16 -27.45 -7.29
N ASN A 216 -14.43 -27.87 -7.35
CA ASN A 216 -14.82 -29.26 -7.36
C ASN A 216 -14.26 -30.04 -8.57
N ALA A 217 -14.18 -29.41 -9.74
CA ALA A 217 -13.60 -30.02 -10.94
C ALA A 217 -12.09 -30.31 -10.79
N ILE A 218 -11.38 -29.51 -9.99
CA ILE A 218 -9.95 -29.73 -9.71
C ILE A 218 -9.78 -30.81 -8.66
N ILE A 219 -10.47 -30.71 -7.53
CA ILE A 219 -10.31 -31.68 -6.42
C ILE A 219 -10.88 -33.07 -6.74
N GLY A 220 -11.86 -33.17 -7.63
CA GLY A 220 -12.37 -34.45 -8.13
C GLY A 220 -11.33 -35.33 -8.85
N LYS A 221 -10.19 -34.72 -9.22
CA LYS A 221 -9.03 -35.43 -9.81
C LYS A 221 -7.96 -35.82 -8.78
N PHE A 222 -8.18 -35.57 -7.49
CA PHE A 222 -7.20 -35.87 -6.45
C PHE A 222 -7.24 -37.36 -6.07
N SER A 223 -6.06 -37.91 -5.76
CA SER A 223 -5.96 -39.19 -5.07
C SER A 223 -6.47 -39.05 -3.63
N SER A 224 -6.79 -40.20 -2.99
CA SER A 224 -7.26 -40.21 -1.59
C SER A 224 -6.35 -39.46 -0.63
N ASP A 225 -5.03 -39.66 -0.75
CA ASP A 225 -4.04 -38.99 0.09
C ASP A 225 -3.99 -37.45 -0.17
N ARG A 226 -4.08 -37.05 -1.44
CA ARG A 226 -4.11 -35.64 -1.82
C ARG A 226 -5.40 -34.98 -1.36
N TYR A 227 -6.50 -35.67 -1.37
CA TYR A 227 -7.78 -35.16 -0.85
C TYR A 227 -7.77 -35.05 0.67
N ALA A 228 -7.11 -35.98 1.39
CA ALA A 228 -6.93 -35.87 2.83
C ALA A 228 -6.09 -34.60 3.20
N ASN A 229 -4.97 -34.40 2.50
CA ASN A 229 -4.14 -33.21 2.67
C ASN A 229 -4.88 -31.93 2.31
N PHE A 230 -5.75 -31.96 1.31
CA PHE A 230 -6.61 -30.83 0.95
C PHE A 230 -7.57 -30.45 2.09
N LYS A 231 -8.17 -31.43 2.79
CA LYS A 231 -9.04 -31.16 3.95
C LYS A 231 -8.26 -30.50 5.10
N VAL A 232 -7.04 -30.96 5.36
CA VAL A 232 -6.14 -30.35 6.36
C VAL A 232 -5.83 -28.91 5.97
N TYR A 233 -5.51 -28.66 4.70
CA TYR A 233 -5.26 -27.33 4.17
C TYR A 233 -6.47 -26.39 4.34
N MET A 234 -7.68 -26.86 4.03
CA MET A 234 -8.92 -26.12 4.20
C MET A 234 -9.12 -25.67 5.65
N LYS A 235 -8.93 -26.60 6.58
CA LYS A 235 -9.08 -26.33 8.03
C LYS A 235 -8.03 -25.34 8.55
N GLN A 236 -6.77 -25.48 8.10
CA GLN A 236 -5.67 -24.63 8.56
C GLN A 236 -5.70 -23.21 7.98
N ASN A 237 -6.10 -23.04 6.71
CA ASN A 237 -6.02 -21.76 6.01
C ASN A 237 -7.33 -20.97 5.99
N PHE A 238 -8.47 -21.66 6.06
CA PHE A 238 -9.78 -21.04 5.97
C PHE A 238 -10.68 -21.30 7.18
N GLY A 239 -10.28 -22.20 8.10
CA GLY A 239 -11.04 -22.55 9.28
C GLY A 239 -12.33 -23.33 9.00
N VAL A 240 -12.51 -23.86 7.77
CA VAL A 240 -13.72 -24.55 7.31
C VAL A 240 -13.43 -26.02 6.96
N GLU A 241 -14.46 -26.83 7.03
CA GLU A 241 -14.36 -28.28 6.72
C GLU A 241 -14.90 -28.62 5.33
N SER A 242 -15.72 -27.73 4.74
CA SER A 242 -16.29 -27.91 3.41
C SER A 242 -16.16 -26.66 2.55
N ILE A 243 -16.08 -26.88 1.22
CA ILE A 243 -16.00 -25.77 0.23
C ILE A 243 -17.26 -24.88 0.29
N GLY A 244 -18.41 -25.43 0.68
CA GLY A 244 -19.66 -24.68 0.78
C GLY A 244 -19.70 -23.66 1.93
N GLU A 245 -18.76 -23.73 2.86
CA GLU A 245 -18.62 -22.81 3.99
C GLU A 245 -17.70 -21.62 3.67
N LEU A 246 -16.99 -21.67 2.54
CA LEU A 246 -16.13 -20.58 2.09
C LEU A 246 -16.96 -19.37 1.68
N THR A 247 -16.36 -18.20 1.86
CA THR A 247 -16.82 -16.99 1.19
C THR A 247 -16.36 -16.99 -0.27
N GLU A 248 -16.93 -16.15 -1.12
CA GLU A 248 -16.50 -16.03 -2.51
C GLU A 248 -15.01 -15.65 -2.61
N LYS A 249 -14.56 -14.74 -1.78
CA LYS A 249 -13.15 -14.32 -1.70
C LYS A 249 -12.23 -15.51 -1.36
N GLN A 250 -12.60 -16.31 -0.38
CA GLN A 250 -11.87 -17.51 0.02
C GLN A 250 -11.89 -18.59 -1.08
N GLY A 251 -13.03 -18.76 -1.76
CA GLY A 251 -13.18 -19.68 -2.89
C GLY A 251 -12.27 -19.33 -4.07
N LEU A 252 -12.17 -18.06 -4.41
CA LEU A 252 -11.27 -17.56 -5.46
C LEU A 252 -9.79 -17.73 -5.07
N GLN A 253 -9.44 -17.49 -3.80
CA GLN A 253 -8.10 -17.75 -3.29
C GLN A 253 -7.73 -19.23 -3.37
N LEU A 254 -8.66 -20.09 -2.98
CA LEU A 254 -8.49 -21.54 -3.07
C LEU A 254 -8.32 -21.99 -4.53
N LEU A 255 -9.16 -21.51 -5.43
CA LEU A 255 -9.07 -21.82 -6.86
C LEU A 255 -7.69 -21.46 -7.43
N LYS A 256 -7.19 -20.28 -7.09
CA LYS A 256 -5.84 -19.83 -7.48
C LYS A 256 -4.74 -20.72 -6.90
N ALA A 257 -4.84 -21.10 -5.63
CA ALA A 257 -3.87 -21.97 -4.95
C ALA A 257 -3.85 -23.39 -5.60
N LEU A 258 -4.96 -23.84 -6.13
CA LEU A 258 -5.09 -25.12 -6.85
C LEU A 258 -4.65 -25.06 -8.31
N GLY A 259 -4.20 -23.89 -8.80
CA GLY A 259 -3.77 -23.70 -10.19
C GLY A 259 -4.93 -23.53 -11.19
N GLY A 260 -6.13 -23.21 -10.70
CA GLY A 260 -7.28 -22.84 -11.53
C GLY A 260 -7.11 -21.46 -12.16
N LYS A 261 -7.60 -21.31 -13.38
CA LYS A 261 -7.68 -20.03 -14.09
C LYS A 261 -9.08 -19.47 -13.97
#